data_2dcf6b99fea4c9db9ba0a6015659579b
#
_entry.id   2dcf6b99fea4c9db9ba0a6015659579b
#
_cell.length_a   1.000
_cell.length_b   1.000
_cell.length_c   1.000
_cell.angle_alpha   90.00
_cell.angle_beta   90.00
_cell.angle_gamma   90.00
#
_symmetry.space_group_name_H-M   'P 1'
#
loop_
_entity.id
_entity.type
_entity.pdbx_description
1 polymer ?
#
loop_
_entity_poly.entity_id
_entity_poly.type
_entity_poly.pdbx_seq_one_letter_code
_entity_poly.pdbx_strand_id
1 'polypeptide(L)'
;AMGFLAGSGPASILNHSVAALLTGLVTGGLVLGALPVFERVFKVATDVTLFELTDFNHALLRRMQLEAPGTYHHSLMVANLSENAAAAVGANPLVCRACSLFHDIGKMKQPEYFTENQTDPSNPHSRRNPAMSALIIKSHIKEGVEMAREHSLPKVVIDVIRQHHGTTLVKYFYHEAKRQVRQEKLPLGEGVDPEEPDESTYRYDGPKPRFRESAVIFFADSVEAAARSLRKVTKHSVEELLETIFADRLEDGQLDECPLTLEEIATIKASFTSTILNMLHSRIEYPEDDKPKKRGGGRDTRNHKGQPAEKRGNGGEPNTA
;
A
#
# COMPACT_ATOMS: atom_id res chain seq x y z
N ALA A 1 -35.55 -18.16 34.52
CA ALA A 1 -36.70 -17.29 34.82
C ALA A 1 -38.04 -18.05 34.61
N MET A 2 -38.23 -18.72 33.45
CA MET A 2 -39.49 -19.46 33.14
C MET A 2 -39.80 -20.57 34.16
N GLY A 3 -38.81 -21.34 34.66
CA GLY A 3 -39.03 -22.43 35.60
C GLY A 3 -39.49 -21.96 36.99
N PHE A 4 -39.13 -20.75 37.37
CA PHE A 4 -39.56 -20.11 38.66
C PHE A 4 -41.05 -19.72 38.60
N LEU A 5 -41.51 -19.24 37.44
CA LEU A 5 -42.91 -18.88 37.20
C LEU A 5 -43.84 -20.11 37.11
N ALA A 6 -43.28 -21.28 36.74
CA ALA A 6 -44.02 -22.54 36.64
C ALA A 6 -44.07 -23.38 37.95
N GLY A 7 -43.50 -22.85 39.08
CA GLY A 7 -43.48 -23.57 40.37
C GLY A 7 -42.53 -24.78 40.38
N SER A 8 -41.55 -24.86 39.48
CA SER A 8 -40.59 -25.95 39.42
C SER A 8 -39.66 -25.98 40.60
N GLY A 9 -39.39 -27.13 41.19
CA GLY A 9 -38.47 -27.26 42.31
C GLY A 9 -37.00 -26.88 41.92
N PRO A 10 -36.14 -26.51 42.92
CA PRO A 10 -34.77 -26.04 42.65
C PRO A 10 -33.94 -27.00 41.83
N ALA A 11 -34.08 -28.29 42.01
CA ALA A 11 -33.33 -29.30 41.21
C ALA A 11 -33.74 -29.33 39.73
N SER A 12 -35.04 -29.12 39.47
CA SER A 12 -35.52 -29.03 38.07
C SER A 12 -35.01 -27.78 37.37
N ILE A 13 -34.97 -26.64 38.09
CA ILE A 13 -34.38 -25.38 37.53
C ILE A 13 -32.92 -25.57 37.21
N LEU A 14 -32.14 -26.20 38.10
CA LEU A 14 -30.73 -26.47 37.91
C LEU A 14 -30.49 -27.36 36.67
N ASN A 15 -31.26 -28.49 36.55
CA ASN A 15 -31.15 -29.39 35.43
C ASN A 15 -31.45 -28.68 34.08
N HIS A 16 -32.51 -27.89 34.00
CA HIS A 16 -32.82 -27.12 32.81
C HIS A 16 -31.76 -26.06 32.49
N SER A 17 -31.18 -25.42 33.49
CA SER A 17 -30.09 -24.45 33.29
C SER A 17 -28.82 -25.13 32.73
N VAL A 18 -28.43 -26.25 33.31
CA VAL A 18 -27.29 -27.05 32.81
C VAL A 18 -27.55 -27.56 31.40
N ALA A 19 -28.74 -28.11 31.10
CA ALA A 19 -29.10 -28.55 29.78
C ALA A 19 -29.06 -27.41 28.75
N ALA A 20 -29.59 -26.21 29.10
CA ALA A 20 -29.54 -25.05 28.24
C ALA A 20 -28.10 -24.60 27.95
N LEU A 21 -27.23 -24.62 28.95
CA LEU A 21 -25.80 -24.27 28.80
C LEU A 21 -25.08 -25.28 27.89
N LEU A 22 -25.30 -26.58 28.14
CA LEU A 22 -24.69 -27.63 27.28
C LEU A 22 -25.21 -27.54 25.83
N THR A 23 -26.50 -27.31 25.63
CA THR A 23 -27.07 -27.12 24.31
C THR A 23 -26.45 -25.89 23.63
N GLY A 24 -26.31 -24.79 24.34
CA GLY A 24 -25.66 -23.57 23.83
C GLY A 24 -24.21 -23.81 23.40
N LEU A 25 -23.43 -24.53 24.23
CA LEU A 25 -22.03 -24.88 23.89
C LEU A 25 -21.94 -25.81 22.66
N VAL A 26 -22.78 -26.83 22.60
CA VAL A 26 -22.80 -27.76 21.46
C VAL A 26 -23.23 -27.04 20.18
N THR A 27 -24.29 -26.24 20.26
CA THR A 27 -24.76 -25.46 19.08
C THR A 27 -23.69 -24.45 18.65
N GLY A 28 -23.07 -23.72 19.56
CA GLY A 28 -21.98 -22.80 19.25
C GLY A 28 -20.80 -23.51 18.59
N GLY A 29 -20.39 -24.65 19.10
CA GLY A 29 -19.32 -25.46 18.52
C GLY A 29 -19.67 -25.98 17.11
N LEU A 30 -20.92 -26.42 16.89
CA LEU A 30 -21.37 -26.84 15.56
C LEU A 30 -21.41 -25.69 14.55
N VAL A 31 -21.91 -24.53 14.96
CA VAL A 31 -21.94 -23.33 14.09
C VAL A 31 -20.52 -22.92 13.70
N LEU A 32 -19.61 -22.78 14.67
CA LEU A 32 -18.22 -22.42 14.41
C LEU A 32 -17.51 -23.45 13.53
N GLY A 33 -17.74 -24.73 13.76
CA GLY A 33 -17.16 -25.81 12.94
C GLY A 33 -17.73 -25.89 11.51
N ALA A 34 -19.00 -25.49 11.32
CA ALA A 34 -19.62 -25.47 9.99
C ALA A 34 -19.26 -24.22 9.17
N LEU A 35 -18.84 -23.12 9.83
CA LEU A 35 -18.59 -21.84 9.18
C LEU A 35 -17.60 -21.93 7.99
N PRO A 36 -16.41 -22.59 8.10
CA PRO A 36 -15.47 -22.71 6.98
C PRO A 36 -16.04 -23.49 5.79
N VAL A 37 -16.97 -24.43 6.06
CA VAL A 37 -17.64 -25.19 4.99
C VAL A 37 -18.59 -24.28 4.22
N PHE A 38 -19.38 -23.47 4.93
CA PHE A 38 -20.28 -22.48 4.31
C PHE A 38 -19.50 -21.45 3.51
N GLU A 39 -18.41 -20.90 4.05
CA GLU A 39 -17.56 -19.95 3.33
C GLU A 39 -17.06 -20.52 2.01
N ARG A 40 -16.60 -21.78 2.02
CA ARG A 40 -16.11 -22.48 0.82
C ARG A 40 -17.21 -22.73 -0.21
N VAL A 41 -18.38 -23.19 0.24
CA VAL A 41 -19.52 -23.51 -0.64
C VAL A 41 -20.10 -22.25 -1.27
N PHE A 42 -20.32 -21.21 -0.48
CA PHE A 42 -20.92 -19.95 -0.94
C PHE A 42 -19.90 -18.94 -1.46
N LYS A 43 -18.59 -19.23 -1.36
CA LYS A 43 -17.48 -18.34 -1.78
C LYS A 43 -17.55 -16.95 -1.14
N VAL A 44 -18.00 -16.88 0.10
CA VAL A 44 -18.05 -15.68 0.92
C VAL A 44 -16.94 -15.72 1.98
N ALA A 45 -16.54 -14.57 2.49
CA ALA A 45 -15.67 -14.46 3.66
C ALA A 45 -16.49 -13.89 4.81
N THR A 46 -16.38 -14.50 5.98
CA THR A 46 -16.97 -13.94 7.21
C THR A 46 -16.05 -12.90 7.81
N ASP A 47 -16.57 -12.07 8.73
CA ASP A 47 -15.77 -11.11 9.46
C ASP A 47 -14.66 -11.79 10.28
N VAL A 48 -14.88 -13.03 10.74
CA VAL A 48 -13.85 -13.80 11.45
C VAL A 48 -12.67 -14.10 10.53
N THR A 49 -12.93 -14.63 9.34
CA THR A 49 -11.89 -14.91 8.33
C THR A 49 -11.18 -13.63 7.88
N LEU A 50 -11.94 -12.55 7.66
CA LEU A 50 -11.33 -11.26 7.29
C LEU A 50 -10.45 -10.70 8.42
N PHE A 51 -10.89 -10.83 9.68
CA PHE A 51 -10.10 -10.40 10.84
C PHE A 51 -8.80 -11.21 10.98
N GLU A 52 -8.85 -12.53 10.79
CA GLU A 52 -7.65 -13.41 10.77
C GLU A 52 -6.66 -12.99 9.69
N LEU A 53 -7.13 -12.53 8.53
CA LEU A 53 -6.28 -12.01 7.46
C LEU A 53 -5.58 -10.68 7.82
N THR A 54 -6.08 -9.95 8.81
CA THR A 54 -5.41 -8.73 9.29
C THR A 54 -4.30 -9.01 10.32
N ASP A 55 -4.09 -10.26 10.71
CA ASP A 55 -2.97 -10.64 11.58
C ASP A 55 -1.63 -10.54 10.82
N PHE A 56 -0.74 -9.69 11.29
CA PHE A 56 0.60 -9.52 10.73
C PHE A 56 1.49 -10.75 10.82
N ASN A 57 1.09 -11.78 11.59
CA ASN A 57 1.75 -13.08 11.61
C ASN A 57 1.31 -13.99 10.46
N HIS A 58 0.36 -13.58 9.62
CA HIS A 58 -0.02 -14.34 8.44
C HIS A 58 1.19 -14.62 7.55
N ALA A 59 1.36 -15.88 7.10
CA ALA A 59 2.57 -16.34 6.43
C ALA A 59 2.97 -15.49 5.21
N LEU A 60 1.99 -15.08 4.38
CA LEU A 60 2.24 -14.21 3.22
C LEU A 60 2.67 -12.80 3.62
N LEU A 61 2.08 -12.23 4.68
CA LEU A 61 2.45 -10.88 5.13
C LEU A 61 3.87 -10.87 5.71
N ARG A 62 4.24 -11.88 6.50
CA ARG A 62 5.61 -12.04 6.99
C ARG A 62 6.61 -12.24 5.85
N ARG A 63 6.24 -13.02 4.84
CA ARG A 63 7.05 -13.21 3.66
C ARG A 63 7.23 -11.90 2.89
N MET A 64 6.15 -11.15 2.67
CA MET A 64 6.19 -9.86 1.99
C MET A 64 7.04 -8.83 2.77
N GLN A 65 6.98 -8.84 4.11
CA GLN A 65 7.82 -8.00 4.96
C GLN A 65 9.32 -8.24 4.73
N LEU A 66 9.72 -9.49 4.46
CA LEU A 66 11.12 -9.88 4.27
C LEU A 66 11.58 -9.73 2.81
N GLU A 67 10.75 -10.11 1.85
CA GLU A 67 11.11 -10.17 0.43
C GLU A 67 10.83 -8.86 -0.32
N ALA A 68 9.79 -8.11 0.09
CA ALA A 68 9.34 -6.86 -0.53
C ALA A 68 8.92 -5.83 0.53
N PRO A 69 9.84 -5.34 1.39
CA PRO A 69 9.50 -4.49 2.53
C PRO A 69 8.83 -3.17 2.13
N GLY A 70 9.20 -2.60 0.99
CA GLY A 70 8.55 -1.41 0.45
C GLY A 70 7.09 -1.65 0.10
N THR A 71 6.78 -2.77 -0.57
CA THR A 71 5.41 -3.20 -0.88
C THR A 71 4.62 -3.48 0.39
N TYR A 72 5.22 -4.12 1.40
CA TYR A 72 4.58 -4.34 2.70
C TYR A 72 4.17 -3.01 3.36
N HIS A 73 5.09 -2.04 3.39
CA HIS A 73 4.81 -0.70 3.93
C HIS A 73 3.71 0.03 3.15
N HIS A 74 3.78 -0.01 1.82
CA HIS A 74 2.75 0.51 0.94
C HIS A 74 1.38 -0.09 1.26
N SER A 75 1.28 -1.41 1.34
CA SER A 75 0.02 -2.10 1.64
C SER A 75 -0.57 -1.70 2.99
N LEU A 76 0.26 -1.46 4.02
CA LEU A 76 -0.20 -0.93 5.31
C LEU A 76 -0.81 0.47 5.20
N MET A 77 -0.18 1.34 4.39
CA MET A 77 -0.67 2.70 4.19
C MET A 77 -1.98 2.71 3.39
N VAL A 78 -2.07 1.88 2.33
CA VAL A 78 -3.29 1.67 1.55
C VAL A 78 -4.40 1.11 2.43
N ALA A 79 -4.09 0.16 3.32
CA ALA A 79 -5.06 -0.38 4.27
C ALA A 79 -5.64 0.70 5.21
N ASN A 80 -4.80 1.57 5.75
CA ASN A 80 -5.25 2.65 6.62
C ASN A 80 -6.11 3.69 5.86
N LEU A 81 -5.72 4.05 4.64
CA LEU A 81 -6.49 4.96 3.79
C LEU A 81 -7.85 4.39 3.44
N SER A 82 -7.87 3.15 2.93
CA SER A 82 -9.09 2.50 2.45
C SER A 82 -10.07 2.14 3.58
N GLU A 83 -9.57 1.71 4.74
CA GLU A 83 -10.38 1.42 5.94
C GLU A 83 -11.14 2.67 6.42
N ASN A 84 -10.42 3.79 6.57
CA ASN A 84 -11.02 5.05 7.00
C ASN A 84 -12.06 5.58 6.00
N ALA A 85 -11.75 5.50 4.71
CA ALA A 85 -12.65 5.95 3.67
C ALA A 85 -13.90 5.05 3.55
N ALA A 86 -13.74 3.73 3.67
CA ALA A 86 -14.84 2.79 3.69
C ALA A 86 -15.80 3.06 4.85
N ALA A 87 -15.27 3.30 6.05
CA ALA A 87 -16.06 3.69 7.21
C ALA A 87 -16.85 4.99 6.97
N ALA A 88 -16.23 5.98 6.33
CA ALA A 88 -16.86 7.27 6.06
C ALA A 88 -18.05 7.18 5.08
N VAL A 89 -18.02 6.22 4.14
CA VAL A 89 -19.10 6.03 3.15
C VAL A 89 -20.04 4.86 3.49
N GLY A 90 -19.87 4.20 4.66
CA GLY A 90 -20.69 3.05 5.05
C GLY A 90 -20.46 1.80 4.18
N ALA A 91 -19.28 1.66 3.57
CA ALA A 91 -18.78 0.41 3.00
C ALA A 91 -18.14 -0.44 4.12
N ASN A 92 -17.67 -1.65 3.83
CA ASN A 92 -17.07 -2.52 4.85
C ASN A 92 -15.58 -2.20 5.08
N PRO A 93 -15.20 -1.57 6.24
CA PRO A 93 -13.80 -1.20 6.52
C PRO A 93 -12.89 -2.43 6.66
N LEU A 94 -13.40 -3.53 7.21
CA LEU A 94 -12.63 -4.75 7.42
C LEU A 94 -12.25 -5.42 6.10
N VAL A 95 -13.16 -5.42 5.11
CA VAL A 95 -12.87 -5.86 3.74
C VAL A 95 -11.78 -4.99 3.13
N CYS A 96 -11.90 -3.66 3.24
CA CYS A 96 -10.89 -2.74 2.74
C CYS A 96 -9.52 -3.01 3.37
N ARG A 97 -9.45 -3.13 4.70
CA ARG A 97 -8.21 -3.41 5.41
C ARG A 97 -7.59 -4.74 5.00
N ALA A 98 -8.36 -5.84 5.09
CA ALA A 98 -7.87 -7.17 4.76
C ALA A 98 -7.40 -7.25 3.30
N CYS A 99 -8.22 -6.79 2.35
CA CYS A 99 -7.88 -6.87 0.93
C CYS A 99 -6.67 -5.99 0.57
N SER A 100 -6.54 -4.79 1.16
CA SER A 100 -5.39 -3.91 0.93
C SER A 100 -4.08 -4.52 1.40
N LEU A 101 -4.06 -5.31 2.46
CA LEU A 101 -2.84 -5.97 2.92
C LEU A 101 -2.29 -6.98 1.89
N PHE A 102 -3.15 -7.53 1.02
CA PHE A 102 -2.79 -8.57 0.05
C PHE A 102 -2.87 -8.13 -1.41
N HIS A 103 -3.31 -6.89 -1.72
CA HIS A 103 -3.56 -6.50 -3.11
C HIS A 103 -2.33 -6.64 -4.01
N ASP A 104 -1.16 -6.42 -3.45
CA ASP A 104 0.13 -6.34 -4.14
C ASP A 104 1.09 -7.52 -3.84
N ILE A 105 0.60 -8.64 -3.29
CA ILE A 105 1.46 -9.79 -2.94
C ILE A 105 2.26 -10.34 -4.14
N GLY A 106 1.77 -10.17 -5.34
CA GLY A 106 2.45 -10.61 -6.56
C GLY A 106 3.77 -9.91 -6.84
N LYS A 107 4.00 -8.71 -6.29
CA LYS A 107 5.27 -7.99 -6.39
C LYS A 107 6.44 -8.73 -5.73
N MET A 108 6.16 -9.67 -4.80
CA MET A 108 7.20 -10.52 -4.20
C MET A 108 7.96 -11.40 -5.19
N LYS A 109 7.42 -11.65 -6.39
CA LYS A 109 8.12 -12.44 -7.43
C LYS A 109 9.34 -11.73 -8.01
N GLN A 110 9.25 -10.42 -8.16
CA GLN A 110 10.31 -9.59 -8.74
C GLN A 110 10.31 -8.20 -8.08
N PRO A 111 10.58 -8.11 -6.77
CA PRO A 111 10.41 -6.87 -6.01
C PRO A 111 11.29 -5.72 -6.51
N GLU A 112 12.45 -6.01 -7.08
CA GLU A 112 13.41 -5.03 -7.61
C GLU A 112 12.87 -4.19 -8.77
N TYR A 113 11.82 -4.65 -9.45
CA TYR A 113 11.17 -3.87 -10.52
C TYR A 113 10.20 -2.82 -10.01
N PHE A 114 9.85 -2.83 -8.74
CA PHE A 114 8.91 -1.88 -8.14
C PHE A 114 9.66 -0.84 -7.31
N THR A 115 9.41 0.43 -7.62
CA THR A 115 10.18 1.57 -7.10
C THR A 115 10.23 1.64 -5.57
N GLU A 116 9.18 1.21 -4.90
CA GLU A 116 9.11 1.17 -3.44
C GLU A 116 10.09 0.17 -2.80
N ASN A 117 10.57 -0.83 -3.56
CA ASN A 117 11.55 -1.82 -3.09
C ASN A 117 12.97 -1.56 -3.59
N GLN A 118 13.16 -0.57 -4.48
CA GLN A 118 14.49 -0.27 -5.02
C GLN A 118 15.36 0.42 -3.97
N THR A 119 16.48 -0.18 -3.65
CA THR A 119 17.52 0.38 -2.77
C THR A 119 18.73 0.89 -3.54
N ASP A 120 18.92 0.40 -4.78
CA ASP A 120 20.01 0.77 -5.67
C ASP A 120 19.56 1.87 -6.65
N PRO A 121 20.39 2.90 -6.93
CA PRO A 121 20.14 3.88 -7.98
C PRO A 121 19.99 3.29 -9.38
N SER A 122 20.46 2.05 -9.61
CA SER A 122 20.31 1.37 -10.89
C SER A 122 18.88 0.90 -11.11
N ASN A 123 18.11 1.65 -11.89
CA ASN A 123 16.76 1.24 -12.28
C ASN A 123 16.82 0.03 -13.24
N PRO A 124 16.29 -1.15 -12.87
CA PRO A 124 16.33 -2.36 -13.72
C PRO A 124 15.54 -2.20 -15.03
N HIS A 125 14.66 -1.20 -15.13
CA HIS A 125 13.93 -0.88 -16.35
C HIS A 125 14.76 -0.09 -17.38
N SER A 126 15.85 0.58 -16.96
CA SER A 126 16.64 1.48 -17.82
C SER A 126 17.25 0.80 -19.05
N ARG A 127 17.46 -0.52 -19.00
CA ARG A 127 18.04 -1.34 -20.06
C ARG A 127 17.01 -2.14 -20.86
N ARG A 128 15.71 -1.92 -20.62
CA ARG A 128 14.62 -2.69 -21.21
C ARG A 128 13.78 -1.84 -22.15
N ASN A 129 13.15 -2.48 -23.11
CA ASN A 129 12.11 -1.86 -23.92
C ASN A 129 10.92 -1.49 -22.99
N PRO A 130 10.31 -0.31 -23.15
CA PRO A 130 9.16 0.12 -22.35
C PRO A 130 7.98 -0.88 -22.33
N ALA A 131 7.70 -1.56 -23.45
CA ALA A 131 6.65 -2.58 -23.51
C ALA A 131 6.95 -3.79 -22.60
N MET A 132 8.22 -4.25 -22.57
CA MET A 132 8.64 -5.32 -21.67
C MET A 132 8.57 -4.87 -20.20
N SER A 133 8.92 -3.63 -19.92
CA SER A 133 8.79 -3.07 -18.57
C SER A 133 7.33 -2.99 -18.12
N ALA A 134 6.43 -2.55 -19.00
CA ALA A 134 4.99 -2.54 -18.72
C ALA A 134 4.45 -3.96 -18.48
N LEU A 135 4.90 -4.96 -19.26
CA LEU A 135 4.52 -6.35 -19.06
C LEU A 135 4.96 -6.89 -17.69
N ILE A 136 6.19 -6.59 -17.25
CA ILE A 136 6.70 -6.98 -15.93
C ILE A 136 5.86 -6.33 -14.83
N ILE A 137 5.57 -5.03 -14.95
CA ILE A 137 4.72 -4.35 -13.97
C ILE A 137 3.33 -4.99 -13.91
N LYS A 138 2.69 -5.22 -15.07
CA LYS A 138 1.35 -5.83 -15.14
C LYS A 138 1.30 -7.26 -14.59
N SER A 139 2.41 -8.01 -14.65
CA SER A 139 2.46 -9.42 -14.27
C SER A 139 2.18 -9.65 -12.78
N HIS A 140 2.40 -8.65 -11.89
CA HIS A 140 2.15 -8.82 -10.45
C HIS A 140 0.70 -9.18 -10.14
N ILE A 141 -0.26 -8.77 -10.97
CA ILE A 141 -1.68 -9.13 -10.79
C ILE A 141 -1.86 -10.64 -10.95
N LYS A 142 -1.31 -11.22 -12.03
CA LYS A 142 -1.37 -12.66 -12.29
C LYS A 142 -0.67 -13.45 -11.19
N GLU A 143 0.55 -13.05 -10.85
CA GLU A 143 1.36 -13.66 -9.79
C GLU A 143 0.66 -13.57 -8.42
N GLY A 144 0.04 -12.42 -8.12
CA GLY A 144 -0.74 -12.21 -6.91
C GLY A 144 -1.96 -13.12 -6.81
N VAL A 145 -2.69 -13.28 -7.92
CA VAL A 145 -3.83 -14.21 -7.99
C VAL A 145 -3.40 -15.68 -7.79
N GLU A 146 -2.27 -16.08 -8.36
CA GLU A 146 -1.71 -17.42 -8.17
C GLU A 146 -1.34 -17.66 -6.71
N MET A 147 -0.59 -16.75 -6.08
CA MET A 147 -0.25 -16.83 -4.66
C MET A 147 -1.47 -16.83 -3.75
N ALA A 148 -2.47 -15.99 -4.04
CA ALA A 148 -3.71 -15.96 -3.27
C ALA A 148 -4.46 -17.28 -3.31
N ARG A 149 -4.48 -17.96 -4.46
CA ARG A 149 -5.08 -19.28 -4.61
C ARG A 149 -4.31 -20.38 -3.90
N GLU A 150 -2.98 -20.38 -4.02
CA GLU A 150 -2.09 -21.34 -3.34
C GLU A 150 -2.28 -21.28 -1.82
N HIS A 151 -2.50 -20.07 -1.28
CA HIS A 151 -2.73 -19.86 0.15
C HIS A 151 -4.21 -19.85 0.54
N SER A 152 -5.10 -20.25 -0.36
CA SER A 152 -6.55 -20.35 -0.11
C SER A 152 -7.18 -19.05 0.39
N LEU A 153 -6.70 -17.89 -0.07
CA LEU A 153 -7.28 -16.60 0.30
C LEU A 153 -8.72 -16.48 -0.24
N PRO A 154 -9.63 -15.81 0.47
CA PRO A 154 -11.01 -15.63 0.07
C PRO A 154 -11.15 -14.98 -1.31
N LYS A 155 -12.27 -15.29 -1.98
CA LYS A 155 -12.60 -14.76 -3.30
C LYS A 155 -12.53 -13.22 -3.35
N VAL A 156 -13.00 -12.53 -2.32
CA VAL A 156 -12.99 -11.06 -2.27
C VAL A 156 -11.57 -10.48 -2.35
N VAL A 157 -10.58 -11.13 -1.73
CA VAL A 157 -9.16 -10.74 -1.84
C VAL A 157 -8.65 -10.94 -3.26
N ILE A 158 -8.96 -12.10 -3.87
CA ILE A 158 -8.60 -12.39 -5.27
C ILE A 158 -9.24 -11.38 -6.23
N ASP A 159 -10.49 -11.02 -5.99
CA ASP A 159 -11.21 -10.04 -6.81
C ASP A 159 -10.55 -8.65 -6.70
N VAL A 160 -10.14 -8.22 -5.49
CA VAL A 160 -9.39 -6.95 -5.31
C VAL A 160 -8.03 -7.00 -5.98
N ILE A 161 -7.26 -8.09 -5.85
CA ILE A 161 -5.97 -8.24 -6.57
C ILE A 161 -6.15 -8.01 -8.08
N ARG A 162 -7.25 -8.48 -8.65
CA ARG A 162 -7.53 -8.29 -10.09
C ARG A 162 -7.97 -6.88 -10.45
N GLN A 163 -8.66 -6.19 -9.53
CA GLN A 163 -9.40 -4.96 -9.81
C GLN A 163 -8.65 -3.69 -9.38
N HIS A 164 -7.62 -3.79 -8.52
CA HIS A 164 -7.00 -2.63 -7.89
C HIS A 164 -6.27 -1.68 -8.85
N HIS A 165 -6.01 -2.11 -10.08
CA HIS A 165 -5.54 -1.24 -11.16
C HIS A 165 -6.56 -1.05 -12.29
N GLY A 166 -7.69 -1.78 -12.28
CA GLY A 166 -8.70 -1.73 -13.34
C GLY A 166 -8.07 -1.96 -14.72
N THR A 167 -8.39 -1.08 -15.66
CA THR A 167 -7.81 -1.04 -17.01
C THR A 167 -6.95 0.21 -17.23
N THR A 168 -6.36 0.76 -16.16
CA THR A 168 -5.59 2.00 -16.23
C THR A 168 -4.30 1.84 -17.02
N LEU A 169 -3.80 2.97 -17.53
CA LEU A 169 -2.57 3.03 -18.29
C LEU A 169 -1.34 3.06 -17.38
N VAL A 170 -0.33 2.26 -17.68
CA VAL A 170 1.01 2.36 -17.07
C VAL A 170 1.74 3.56 -17.70
N LYS A 171 1.31 4.78 -17.28
CA LYS A 171 1.63 6.08 -17.92
C LYS A 171 3.13 6.27 -18.16
N TYR A 172 3.97 5.91 -17.19
CA TYR A 172 5.42 6.12 -17.29
C TYR A 172 6.01 5.42 -18.51
N PHE A 173 5.74 4.13 -18.71
CA PHE A 173 6.30 3.38 -19.81
C PHE A 173 5.66 3.72 -21.15
N TYR A 174 4.39 4.10 -21.16
CA TYR A 174 3.74 4.60 -22.36
C TYR A 174 4.38 5.92 -22.86
N HIS A 175 4.63 6.87 -21.96
CA HIS A 175 5.31 8.12 -22.31
C HIS A 175 6.76 7.89 -22.71
N GLU A 176 7.45 6.94 -22.08
CA GLU A 176 8.80 6.55 -22.48
C GLU A 176 8.82 5.96 -23.89
N ALA A 177 7.87 5.10 -24.23
CA ALA A 177 7.72 4.55 -25.58
C ALA A 177 7.45 5.65 -26.62
N LYS A 178 6.54 6.59 -26.33
CA LYS A 178 6.30 7.77 -27.19
C LYS A 178 7.58 8.59 -27.40
N ARG A 179 8.37 8.77 -26.33
CA ARG A 179 9.66 9.48 -26.41
C ARG A 179 10.65 8.77 -27.33
N GLN A 180 10.78 7.44 -27.21
CA GLN A 180 11.67 6.65 -28.05
C GLN A 180 11.28 6.71 -29.52
N VAL A 181 10.00 6.52 -29.85
CA VAL A 181 9.49 6.63 -31.23
C VAL A 181 9.78 8.00 -31.83
N ARG A 182 9.63 9.09 -31.06
CA ARG A 182 9.97 10.44 -31.53
C ARG A 182 11.47 10.61 -31.78
N GLN A 183 12.31 10.07 -30.89
CA GLN A 183 13.77 10.16 -31.04
C GLN A 183 14.31 9.37 -32.22
N GLU A 184 13.76 8.19 -32.51
CA GLU A 184 14.16 7.35 -33.65
C GLU A 184 13.79 7.98 -34.99
N LYS A 185 12.73 8.77 -35.06
CA LYS A 185 12.25 9.43 -36.29
C LYS A 185 12.81 10.84 -36.53
N LEU A 186 13.42 11.48 -35.53
CA LEU A 186 14.07 12.80 -35.70
C LEU A 186 15.08 12.86 -36.90
N PRO A 187 15.85 11.78 -37.23
CA PRO A 187 16.78 11.80 -38.34
C PRO A 187 16.11 11.68 -39.72
N LEU A 188 14.82 11.34 -39.81
CA LEU A 188 14.14 11.01 -41.09
C LEU A 188 13.50 12.20 -41.81
N GLY A 189 13.58 13.42 -41.25
CA GLY A 189 13.11 14.67 -41.88
C GLY A 189 11.70 15.10 -41.53
N GLU A 190 11.39 16.40 -41.70
CA GLU A 190 10.09 16.99 -41.42
C GLU A 190 9.03 16.39 -42.35
N GLY A 191 7.95 15.83 -41.77
CA GLY A 191 6.77 15.36 -42.52
C GLY A 191 6.30 13.94 -42.27
N VAL A 192 7.00 13.16 -41.46
CA VAL A 192 6.53 11.82 -41.04
C VAL A 192 6.01 11.90 -39.60
N ASP A 193 4.69 11.96 -39.44
CA ASP A 193 4.07 11.82 -38.11
C ASP A 193 4.42 10.43 -37.53
N PRO A 194 5.02 10.36 -36.36
CA PRO A 194 5.34 9.08 -35.74
C PRO A 194 4.04 8.34 -35.38
N GLU A 195 3.91 7.11 -35.89
CA GLU A 195 2.86 6.21 -35.40
C GLU A 195 2.99 6.02 -33.89
N GLU A 196 1.99 6.45 -33.13
CA GLU A 196 2.02 6.36 -31.68
C GLU A 196 2.04 4.88 -31.25
N PRO A 197 2.73 4.54 -30.12
CA PRO A 197 2.67 3.21 -29.58
C PRO A 197 1.22 2.82 -29.24
N ASP A 198 0.85 1.57 -29.51
CA ASP A 198 -0.47 1.06 -29.15
C ASP A 198 -0.66 1.10 -27.62
N GLU A 199 -1.59 1.95 -27.18
CA GLU A 199 -1.92 2.15 -25.78
C GLU A 199 -2.37 0.87 -25.08
N SER A 200 -3.02 -0.06 -25.79
CA SER A 200 -3.49 -1.32 -25.24
C SER A 200 -2.35 -2.18 -24.63
N THR A 201 -1.16 -2.09 -25.21
CA THR A 201 0.06 -2.76 -24.70
C THR A 201 0.41 -2.31 -23.28
N TYR A 202 0.13 -1.05 -22.96
CA TYR A 202 0.50 -0.42 -21.69
C TYR A 202 -0.65 -0.31 -20.69
N ARG A 203 -1.87 -0.74 -21.07
CA ARG A 203 -3.00 -0.81 -20.14
C ARG A 203 -3.01 -2.10 -19.35
N TYR A 204 -3.48 -2.04 -18.12
CA TYR A 204 -3.80 -3.22 -17.34
C TYR A 204 -4.99 -3.96 -17.98
N ASP A 205 -5.03 -5.29 -17.78
CA ASP A 205 -6.00 -6.17 -18.46
C ASP A 205 -7.36 -6.20 -17.72
N GLY A 206 -7.46 -5.53 -16.57
CA GLY A 206 -8.67 -5.44 -15.74
C GLY A 206 -9.00 -6.71 -14.96
N PRO A 207 -10.23 -6.85 -14.47
CA PRO A 207 -11.40 -5.99 -14.69
C PRO A 207 -11.36 -4.67 -13.93
N LYS A 208 -12.24 -3.72 -14.29
CA LYS A 208 -12.49 -2.49 -13.53
C LYS A 208 -13.06 -2.82 -12.14
N PRO A 209 -12.96 -1.92 -11.14
CA PRO A 209 -13.61 -2.10 -9.85
C PRO A 209 -15.12 -2.33 -9.99
N ARG A 210 -15.65 -3.35 -9.28
CA ARG A 210 -17.06 -3.77 -9.39
C ARG A 210 -17.89 -3.59 -8.13
N PHE A 211 -17.24 -3.31 -7.01
CA PHE A 211 -17.89 -3.08 -5.73
C PHE A 211 -17.18 -1.95 -4.98
N ARG A 212 -17.87 -1.36 -4.02
CA ARG A 212 -17.46 -0.12 -3.35
C ARG A 212 -16.07 -0.23 -2.70
N GLU A 213 -15.81 -1.32 -1.98
CA GLU A 213 -14.53 -1.54 -1.31
C GLU A 213 -13.37 -1.68 -2.30
N SER A 214 -13.60 -2.35 -3.45
CA SER A 214 -12.58 -2.46 -4.50
C SER A 214 -12.24 -1.10 -5.10
N ALA A 215 -13.24 -0.24 -5.33
CA ALA A 215 -13.02 1.11 -5.83
C ALA A 215 -12.30 2.00 -4.80
N VAL A 216 -12.64 1.88 -3.52
CA VAL A 216 -11.93 2.59 -2.44
C VAL A 216 -10.45 2.21 -2.41
N ILE A 217 -10.14 0.90 -2.52
CA ILE A 217 -8.77 0.41 -2.55
C ILE A 217 -8.02 0.89 -3.81
N PHE A 218 -8.66 0.84 -4.97
CA PHE A 218 -8.13 1.34 -6.24
C PHE A 218 -7.69 2.82 -6.16
N PHE A 219 -8.50 3.66 -5.52
CA PHE A 219 -8.11 5.04 -5.28
C PHE A 219 -7.03 5.17 -4.20
N ALA A 220 -7.13 4.41 -3.11
CA ALA A 220 -6.17 4.46 -2.01
C ALA A 220 -4.76 4.08 -2.47
N ASP A 221 -4.63 3.07 -3.33
CA ASP A 221 -3.38 2.65 -3.95
C ASP A 221 -2.77 3.77 -4.80
N SER A 222 -3.55 4.32 -5.75
CA SER A 222 -3.11 5.40 -6.61
C SER A 222 -2.69 6.66 -5.82
N VAL A 223 -3.44 6.99 -4.78
CA VAL A 223 -3.20 8.17 -3.93
C VAL A 223 -1.98 7.98 -3.05
N GLU A 224 -1.80 6.80 -2.44
CA GLU A 224 -0.62 6.52 -1.62
C GLU A 224 0.66 6.61 -2.45
N ALA A 225 0.67 5.96 -3.62
CA ALA A 225 1.82 5.98 -4.51
C ALA A 225 2.19 7.41 -4.96
N ALA A 226 1.20 8.24 -5.29
CA ALA A 226 1.41 9.61 -5.73
C ALA A 226 1.79 10.55 -4.56
N ALA A 227 1.22 10.36 -3.37
CA ALA A 227 1.50 11.19 -2.20
C ALA A 227 2.98 11.10 -1.75
N ARG A 228 3.65 9.97 -2.00
CA ARG A 228 5.10 9.81 -1.74
C ARG A 228 5.97 10.80 -2.53
N SER A 229 5.50 11.28 -3.67
CA SER A 229 6.23 12.23 -4.52
C SER A 229 6.05 13.69 -4.11
N LEU A 230 5.14 13.99 -3.17
CA LEU A 230 4.90 15.35 -2.70
C LEU A 230 6.12 15.89 -1.94
N ARG A 231 6.73 16.95 -2.47
CA ARG A 231 7.87 17.62 -1.82
C ARG A 231 7.48 18.30 -0.50
N LYS A 232 6.27 18.82 -0.44
CA LYS A 232 5.71 19.49 0.74
C LYS A 232 4.27 19.04 0.91
N VAL A 233 3.97 18.47 2.07
CA VAL A 233 2.64 17.98 2.41
C VAL A 233 1.87 19.12 3.08
N THR A 234 0.93 19.69 2.36
CA THR A 234 -0.04 20.68 2.85
C THR A 234 -1.43 20.23 2.48
N LYS A 235 -2.44 20.73 3.17
CA LYS A 235 -3.82 20.42 2.83
C LYS A 235 -4.11 20.70 1.35
N HIS A 236 -3.66 21.85 0.85
CA HIS A 236 -3.86 22.26 -0.55
C HIS A 236 -3.18 21.30 -1.54
N SER A 237 -1.90 20.92 -1.31
CA SER A 237 -1.19 20.01 -2.21
C SER A 237 -1.79 18.59 -2.23
N VAL A 238 -2.34 18.15 -1.09
CA VAL A 238 -3.05 16.85 -1.01
C VAL A 238 -4.38 16.93 -1.74
N GLU A 239 -5.18 17.99 -1.52
CA GLU A 239 -6.47 18.19 -2.21
C GLU A 239 -6.29 18.27 -3.73
N GLU A 240 -5.30 19.02 -4.22
CA GLU A 240 -4.98 19.13 -5.66
C GLU A 240 -4.56 17.78 -6.26
N LEU A 241 -3.74 17.01 -5.54
CA LEU A 241 -3.36 15.66 -5.95
C LEU A 241 -4.58 14.74 -6.08
N LEU A 242 -5.46 14.77 -5.08
CA LEU A 242 -6.68 13.95 -5.08
C LEU A 242 -7.62 14.35 -6.23
N GLU A 243 -7.86 15.66 -6.44
CA GLU A 243 -8.68 16.11 -7.56
C GLU A 243 -8.15 15.60 -8.90
N THR A 244 -6.83 15.69 -9.10
CA THR A 244 -6.19 15.22 -10.33
C THR A 244 -6.37 13.72 -10.54
N ILE A 245 -6.12 12.91 -9.48
CA ILE A 245 -6.24 11.45 -9.58
C ILE A 245 -7.69 11.02 -9.82
N PHE A 246 -8.62 11.58 -9.04
CA PHE A 246 -10.03 11.20 -9.17
C PHE A 246 -10.61 11.62 -10.52
N ALA A 247 -10.31 12.84 -10.99
CA ALA A 247 -10.76 13.30 -12.31
C ALA A 247 -10.22 12.41 -13.43
N ASP A 248 -8.94 12.10 -13.42
CA ASP A 248 -8.29 11.20 -14.39
C ASP A 248 -8.94 9.81 -14.43
N ARG A 249 -9.25 9.24 -13.28
CA ARG A 249 -9.87 7.90 -13.20
C ARG A 249 -11.33 7.89 -13.62
N LEU A 250 -12.07 8.95 -13.31
CA LEU A 250 -13.46 9.13 -13.76
C LEU A 250 -13.53 9.36 -15.27
N GLU A 251 -12.65 10.21 -15.82
CA GLU A 251 -12.57 10.47 -17.26
C GLU A 251 -12.19 9.22 -18.06
N ASP A 252 -11.27 8.39 -17.51
CA ASP A 252 -10.86 7.09 -18.08
C ASP A 252 -11.95 5.99 -17.89
N GLY A 253 -13.11 6.32 -17.30
CA GLY A 253 -14.24 5.41 -17.13
C GLY A 253 -13.94 4.23 -16.18
N GLN A 254 -13.00 4.37 -15.27
CA GLN A 254 -12.59 3.25 -14.40
C GLN A 254 -13.66 2.85 -13.38
N LEU A 255 -14.64 3.70 -13.12
CA LEU A 255 -15.75 3.43 -12.20
C LEU A 255 -17.05 3.00 -12.88
N ASP A 256 -17.09 2.80 -14.20
CA ASP A 256 -18.30 2.48 -14.96
C ASP A 256 -19.03 1.22 -14.47
N GLU A 257 -18.30 0.28 -13.84
CA GLU A 257 -18.84 -0.97 -13.30
C GLU A 257 -19.08 -0.92 -11.78
N CYS A 258 -18.84 0.23 -11.11
CA CYS A 258 -18.89 0.36 -9.66
C CYS A 258 -20.07 1.21 -9.18
N PRO A 259 -20.85 0.79 -8.18
CA PRO A 259 -21.99 1.51 -7.66
C PRO A 259 -21.59 2.61 -6.65
N LEU A 260 -20.54 3.41 -6.93
CA LEU A 260 -20.19 4.59 -6.14
C LEU A 260 -20.90 5.83 -6.66
N THR A 261 -21.49 6.60 -5.75
CA THR A 261 -22.10 7.89 -6.06
C THR A 261 -21.07 9.02 -6.02
N LEU A 262 -21.38 10.15 -6.67
CA LEU A 262 -20.52 11.34 -6.63
C LEU A 262 -20.39 11.91 -5.20
N GLU A 263 -21.40 11.77 -4.35
CA GLU A 263 -21.37 12.16 -2.94
C GLU A 263 -20.38 11.30 -2.14
N GLU A 264 -20.41 9.98 -2.37
CA GLU A 264 -19.45 9.05 -1.74
C GLU A 264 -18.02 9.34 -2.21
N ILE A 265 -17.81 9.65 -3.50
CA ILE A 265 -16.50 10.05 -4.02
C ILE A 265 -15.98 11.31 -3.32
N ALA A 266 -16.82 12.32 -3.11
CA ALA A 266 -16.45 13.53 -2.37
C ALA A 266 -16.07 13.20 -0.91
N THR A 267 -16.82 12.31 -0.27
CA THR A 267 -16.57 11.84 1.10
C THR A 267 -15.25 11.04 1.19
N ILE A 268 -14.97 10.17 0.22
CA ILE A 268 -13.71 9.42 0.12
C ILE A 268 -12.52 10.38 0.00
N LYS A 269 -12.60 11.40 -0.87
CA LYS A 269 -11.56 12.43 -1.01
C LYS A 269 -11.29 13.16 0.29
N ALA A 270 -12.33 13.57 1.01
CA ALA A 270 -12.20 14.24 2.30
C ALA A 270 -11.54 13.33 3.36
N SER A 271 -11.92 12.04 3.41
CA SER A 271 -11.33 11.04 4.29
C SER A 271 -9.84 10.81 3.97
N PHE A 272 -9.49 10.67 2.68
CA PHE A 272 -8.09 10.53 2.26
C PHE A 272 -7.26 11.76 2.63
N THR A 273 -7.77 12.98 2.39
CA THR A 273 -7.09 14.22 2.79
C THR A 273 -6.75 14.20 4.28
N SER A 274 -7.73 13.92 5.13
CA SER A 274 -7.54 13.86 6.58
C SER A 274 -6.54 12.80 6.98
N THR A 275 -6.66 11.60 6.43
CA THR A 275 -5.78 10.47 6.76
C THR A 275 -4.33 10.74 6.34
N ILE A 276 -4.09 11.24 5.11
CA ILE A 276 -2.75 11.58 4.62
C ILE A 276 -2.10 12.65 5.49
N LEU A 277 -2.83 13.71 5.82
CA LEU A 277 -2.30 14.78 6.69
C LEU A 277 -1.92 14.23 8.05
N ASN A 278 -2.75 13.40 8.67
CA ASN A 278 -2.46 12.79 9.96
C ASN A 278 -1.23 11.85 9.91
N MET A 279 -1.12 11.04 8.85
CA MET A 279 -0.01 10.10 8.66
C MET A 279 1.33 10.81 8.42
N LEU A 280 1.32 11.92 7.72
CA LEU A 280 2.54 12.64 7.33
C LEU A 280 2.91 13.76 8.32
N HIS A 281 1.97 14.32 9.09
CA HIS A 281 2.24 15.26 10.18
C HIS A 281 2.80 14.60 11.45
N SER A 282 2.70 13.29 11.62
CA SER A 282 3.34 12.59 12.74
C SER A 282 4.87 12.53 12.67
N ARG A 283 5.48 13.02 11.58
CA ARG A 283 6.91 13.37 11.50
C ARG A 283 7.11 14.77 12.07
N ILE A 284 6.95 14.93 13.39
CA ILE A 284 7.41 16.14 14.09
C ILE A 284 8.92 16.19 13.93
N GLU A 285 9.44 17.24 13.27
CA GLU A 285 10.83 17.61 13.42
C GLU A 285 11.05 17.88 14.92
N TYR A 286 11.78 16.98 15.59
CA TYR A 286 12.31 17.30 16.90
C TYR A 286 13.16 18.56 16.74
N PRO A 287 12.92 19.64 17.52
CA PRO A 287 13.81 20.79 17.51
C PRO A 287 15.22 20.27 17.77
N GLU A 288 16.17 20.60 16.90
CA GLU A 288 17.58 20.39 17.22
C GLU A 288 17.84 21.12 18.53
N ASP A 289 18.16 20.37 19.59
CA ASP A 289 18.58 20.93 20.85
C ASP A 289 19.68 21.95 20.57
N ASP A 290 19.44 23.22 20.97
CA ASP A 290 20.38 24.31 20.94
C ASP A 290 21.67 23.83 21.60
N LYS A 291 22.64 23.41 20.81
CA LYS A 291 24.01 23.14 21.32
C LYS A 291 24.48 24.41 21.96
N PRO A 292 24.83 24.41 23.26
CA PRO A 292 25.23 25.64 23.94
C PRO A 292 26.42 26.26 23.18
N LYS A 293 26.23 27.49 22.66
CA LYS A 293 27.28 28.30 22.08
C LYS A 293 28.43 28.35 23.07
N LYS A 294 29.54 27.69 22.76
CA LYS A 294 30.81 27.87 23.50
C LYS A 294 31.10 29.34 23.57
N ARG A 295 30.92 29.93 24.76
CA ARG A 295 31.37 31.28 25.08
C ARG A 295 32.86 31.32 24.82
N GLY A 296 33.25 32.08 23.81
CA GLY A 296 34.65 32.42 23.54
C GLY A 296 35.24 33.14 24.75
N GLY A 297 36.09 32.44 25.48
CA GLY A 297 36.91 33.02 26.50
C GLY A 297 37.96 33.90 25.84
N GLY A 298 37.81 35.21 26.00
CA GLY A 298 38.88 36.19 25.69
C GLY A 298 40.13 35.83 26.48
N ARG A 299 41.20 35.59 25.77
CA ARG A 299 42.55 35.51 26.34
C ARG A 299 43.29 36.78 26.07
N ASP A 300 43.50 37.48 27.17
CA ASP A 300 44.32 38.66 27.34
C ASP A 300 45.76 38.43 26.86
N THR A 301 46.27 39.38 26.06
CA THR A 301 47.63 39.39 25.55
C THR A 301 48.53 39.98 26.60
N ARG A 302 49.52 39.21 27.13
CA ARG A 302 50.75 39.71 27.70
C ARG A 302 51.98 39.02 27.14
N ASN A 303 52.66 39.81 26.39
CA ASN A 303 54.05 39.84 25.99
C ASN A 303 55.05 39.06 26.87
N HIS A 304 55.85 38.15 26.29
CA HIS A 304 57.22 38.00 26.66
C HIS A 304 58.08 37.53 25.49
N LYS A 305 59.13 38.29 25.26
CA LYS A 305 60.21 38.07 24.32
C LYS A 305 61.12 36.90 24.74
N GLY A 306 61.75 36.22 23.79
CA GLY A 306 62.91 35.37 24.04
C GLY A 306 63.19 34.37 22.92
N GLN A 307 64.28 34.64 22.24
CA GLN A 307 64.90 34.01 21.07
C GLN A 307 65.44 32.55 21.31
N PRO A 308 66.29 32.00 20.40
CA PRO A 308 65.93 30.99 19.38
C PRO A 308 66.81 29.69 19.44
N ALA A 309 66.69 28.91 18.38
CA ALA A 309 67.55 27.75 17.97
C ALA A 309 67.26 26.40 18.67
N GLU A 310 67.20 25.27 18.01
CA GLU A 310 68.22 24.66 17.14
C GLU A 310 67.61 23.47 16.34
N LYS A 311 68.25 23.20 15.23
CA LYS A 311 68.04 22.15 14.25
C LYS A 311 68.34 20.71 14.75
N ARG A 312 67.72 19.77 14.16
CA ARG A 312 68.16 18.42 13.64
C ARG A 312 66.97 17.52 13.58
N GLY A 313 66.64 16.78 12.56
CA GLY A 313 67.37 16.22 11.45
C GLY A 313 67.05 14.75 11.36
N ASN A 314 66.67 14.32 10.19
CA ASN A 314 66.63 12.91 9.77
C ASN A 314 65.49 11.99 10.35
N GLY A 315 64.78 11.21 9.62
CA GLY A 315 64.96 10.56 8.33
C GLY A 315 64.21 9.27 8.41
N GLY A 316 63.65 8.82 7.30
CA GLY A 316 63.32 7.39 7.18
C GLY A 316 61.88 7.08 6.73
N GLU A 317 61.66 7.08 5.45
CA GLU A 317 60.77 6.18 4.75
C GLU A 317 61.35 4.76 4.78
N PRO A 318 60.72 3.74 4.17
CA PRO A 318 59.33 3.37 3.95
C PRO A 318 59.09 1.86 4.32
N ASN A 319 57.90 1.33 4.21
CA ASN A 319 57.56 0.13 3.43
C ASN A 319 56.24 -0.56 3.88
N THR A 320 55.38 -0.75 2.91
CA THR A 320 54.64 -1.95 2.52
C THR A 320 54.05 -2.88 3.59
N ALA A 321 52.70 -2.98 3.59
CA ALA A 321 51.98 -4.17 3.17
C ALA A 321 50.48 -3.82 3.03
#